data_082221dbe6a70b1d11b22856b61d92bc
#
_entry.id   082221dbe6a70b1d11b22856b61d92bc
#
_cell.length_a   1.000
_cell.length_b   1.000
_cell.length_c   1.000
_cell.angle_alpha   90.00
_cell.angle_beta   90.00
_cell.angle_gamma   90.00
#
_symmetry.space_group_name_H-M   'P 1'
#
loop_
_entity.id
_entity.type
_entity.pdbx_description
1 polymer ?
#
loop_
_entity_poly.entity_id
_entity_poly.type
_entity_poly.pdbx_seq_one_letter_code
_entity_poly.pdbx_strand_id
1 'polypeptide(L)'
;MKPKTTTLLATIATLAFTPLISASENHDHDHGSKIEAAIPEKLADLWKSIEAEHATLSAAIAKQDIPAAHDAEQHLQKFLKSIPTKTSALEESVRTRIDGQAKNLSRAYDSVHHASDDKAWDKAKTSLKKAEGSMKLLATQISKI
;
A
#
# COMPACT_ATOMS: atom_id res chain seq x y z
N MET A 1 55.89 59.65 10.39
CA MET A 1 54.90 58.79 9.75
C MET A 1 55.01 57.41 10.35
N LYS A 2 54.02 56.97 11.15
CA LYS A 2 54.04 55.69 11.83
C LYS A 2 53.07 54.72 11.05
N PRO A 3 53.45 53.48 10.66
CA PRO A 3 52.53 52.53 10.10
C PRO A 3 51.69 51.89 11.20
N LYS A 4 50.39 51.83 10.99
CA LYS A 4 49.42 51.14 11.85
C LYS A 4 49.40 49.63 11.51
N THR A 5 49.80 48.79 12.46
CA THR A 5 49.75 47.34 12.35
C THR A 5 48.31 46.91 12.66
N THR A 6 47.65 46.33 11.65
CA THR A 6 46.33 45.73 11.82
C THR A 6 46.50 44.27 12.11
N THR A 7 46.16 43.85 13.33
CA THR A 7 46.17 42.45 13.75
C THR A 7 44.89 41.78 13.28
N LEU A 8 45.03 40.81 12.39
CA LEU A 8 43.93 39.98 11.87
C LEU A 8 43.71 38.81 12.83
N LEU A 9 42.61 38.81 13.56
CA LEU A 9 42.21 37.67 14.39
C LEU A 9 41.54 36.63 13.49
N ALA A 10 42.19 35.47 13.32
CA ALA A 10 41.62 34.33 12.62
C ALA A 10 40.73 33.54 13.59
N THR A 11 39.44 33.62 13.40
CA THR A 11 38.46 32.79 14.13
C THR A 11 38.34 31.43 13.43
N ILE A 12 38.84 30.40 14.06
CA ILE A 12 38.70 29.01 13.58
C ILE A 12 37.28 28.54 13.95
N ALA A 13 36.41 28.44 12.97
CA ALA A 13 35.10 27.84 13.14
C ALA A 13 35.23 26.30 13.05
N THR A 14 35.12 25.63 14.19
CA THR A 14 35.09 24.18 14.28
C THR A 14 33.70 23.68 13.78
N LEU A 15 33.65 23.15 12.56
CA LEU A 15 32.45 22.43 12.09
C LEU A 15 32.33 21.10 12.84
N ALA A 16 31.39 21.04 13.76
CA ALA A 16 30.96 19.78 14.34
C ALA A 16 30.14 18.99 13.29
N PHE A 17 30.73 17.92 12.78
CA PHE A 17 30.09 16.97 11.90
C PHE A 17 29.19 16.09 12.76
N THR A 18 27.90 16.36 12.83
CA THR A 18 26.91 15.45 13.42
C THR A 18 26.58 14.37 12.38
N PRO A 19 26.74 13.08 12.68
CA PRO A 19 26.25 12.03 11.79
C PRO A 19 24.72 12.05 11.82
N LEU A 20 24.11 12.27 10.66
CA LEU A 20 22.68 12.03 10.45
C LEU A 20 22.45 10.51 10.59
N ILE A 21 22.03 10.08 11.76
CA ILE A 21 21.43 8.78 11.93
C ILE A 21 20.07 8.86 11.23
N SER A 22 20.00 8.24 10.04
CA SER A 22 18.74 8.01 9.35
C SER A 22 17.96 7.01 10.20
N ALA A 23 17.13 7.50 11.11
CA ALA A 23 16.12 6.69 11.75
C ALA A 23 15.13 6.31 10.65
N SER A 24 15.13 5.03 10.29
CA SER A 24 14.03 4.41 9.56
C SER A 24 12.83 4.48 10.49
N GLU A 25 12.02 5.51 10.33
CA GLU A 25 10.73 5.59 11.00
C GLU A 25 9.85 4.49 10.41
N ASN A 26 9.76 3.38 11.14
CA ASN A 26 8.63 2.49 11.04
C ASN A 26 7.41 3.32 11.44
N HIS A 27 6.66 3.81 10.47
CA HIS A 27 5.33 4.34 10.69
C HIS A 27 4.40 3.18 11.04
N ASP A 28 4.43 2.78 12.30
CA ASP A 28 3.35 2.02 12.92
C ASP A 28 2.16 2.98 13.07
N HIS A 29 1.35 3.07 12.04
CA HIS A 29 0.06 3.73 12.12
C HIS A 29 -0.92 2.79 12.83
N ASP A 30 -0.93 2.84 14.16
CA ASP A 30 -1.99 2.28 14.98
C ASP A 30 -3.27 3.12 14.79
N HIS A 31 -4.00 2.85 13.70
CA HIS A 31 -5.33 3.37 13.50
C HIS A 31 -6.32 2.43 14.14
N GLY A 32 -6.67 2.77 15.39
CA GLY A 32 -7.67 2.09 16.19
C GLY A 32 -9.07 2.16 15.61
N SER A 33 -9.37 1.36 14.60
CA SER A 33 -10.69 0.90 14.25
C SER A 33 -10.57 -0.56 13.85
N LYS A 34 -10.70 -1.45 14.81
CA LYS A 34 -10.82 -2.90 14.59
C LYS A 34 -12.19 -3.21 14.00
N ILE A 35 -12.46 -2.80 12.78
CA ILE A 35 -13.50 -3.45 11.99
C ILE A 35 -12.85 -4.71 11.45
N GLU A 36 -12.98 -5.78 12.21
CA GLU A 36 -12.46 -7.07 11.82
C GLU A 36 -13.35 -7.67 10.73
N ALA A 37 -13.07 -7.33 9.45
CA ALA A 37 -13.78 -7.93 8.33
C ALA A 37 -13.63 -9.46 8.41
N ALA A 38 -14.75 -10.16 8.56
CA ALA A 38 -14.77 -11.61 8.60
C ALA A 38 -14.35 -12.16 7.22
N ILE A 39 -13.44 -13.14 7.21
CA ILE A 39 -13.00 -13.78 5.97
C ILE A 39 -14.04 -14.84 5.58
N PRO A 40 -14.72 -14.73 4.42
CA PRO A 40 -15.68 -15.73 3.96
C PRO A 40 -15.04 -17.12 3.78
N GLU A 41 -15.80 -18.16 4.05
CA GLU A 41 -15.29 -19.54 3.91
C GLU A 41 -15.13 -19.94 2.44
N LYS A 42 -16.11 -19.58 1.59
CA LYS A 42 -16.11 -19.94 0.17
C LYS A 42 -15.34 -18.91 -0.65
N LEU A 43 -14.54 -19.37 -1.59
CA LEU A 43 -13.77 -18.51 -2.49
C LEU A 43 -14.68 -17.56 -3.30
N ALA A 44 -15.85 -18.01 -3.74
CA ALA A 44 -16.79 -17.17 -4.47
C ALA A 44 -17.34 -16.01 -3.63
N ASP A 45 -17.59 -16.23 -2.33
CA ASP A 45 -18.07 -15.17 -1.43
C ASP A 45 -16.93 -14.24 -1.01
N LEU A 46 -15.72 -14.80 -0.83
CA LEU A 46 -14.51 -14.01 -0.64
C LEU A 46 -14.26 -13.06 -1.83
N TRP A 47 -14.47 -13.56 -3.05
CA TRP A 47 -14.33 -12.74 -4.25
C TRP A 47 -15.33 -11.58 -4.28
N LYS A 48 -16.59 -11.83 -3.94
CA LYS A 48 -17.59 -10.74 -3.80
C LYS A 48 -17.20 -9.70 -2.77
N SER A 49 -16.61 -10.14 -1.64
CA SER A 49 -16.11 -9.22 -0.62
C SER A 49 -14.95 -8.36 -1.17
N ILE A 50 -14.04 -8.93 -1.96
CA ILE A 50 -12.96 -8.19 -2.62
C ILE A 50 -13.54 -7.16 -3.60
N GLU A 51 -14.55 -7.52 -4.40
CA GLU A 51 -15.22 -6.60 -5.32
C GLU A 51 -15.92 -5.44 -4.59
N ALA A 52 -16.59 -5.72 -3.48
CA ALA A 52 -17.25 -4.72 -2.66
C ALA A 52 -16.24 -3.74 -2.03
N GLU A 53 -15.15 -4.25 -1.45
CA GLU A 53 -14.11 -3.40 -0.87
C GLU A 53 -13.34 -2.60 -1.93
N HIS A 54 -13.14 -3.15 -3.13
CA HIS A 54 -12.58 -2.38 -4.25
C HIS A 54 -13.49 -1.19 -4.61
N ALA A 55 -14.79 -1.38 -4.64
CA ALA A 55 -15.74 -0.29 -4.89
C ALA A 55 -15.67 0.77 -3.78
N THR A 56 -15.54 0.34 -2.51
CA THR A 56 -15.34 1.24 -1.35
C THR A 56 -14.05 2.04 -1.48
N LEU A 57 -12.94 1.39 -1.80
CA LEU A 57 -11.65 2.04 -2.05
C LEU A 57 -11.73 3.05 -3.20
N SER A 58 -12.39 2.67 -4.29
CA SER A 58 -12.59 3.56 -5.45
C SER A 58 -13.37 4.83 -5.07
N ALA A 59 -14.44 4.68 -4.27
CA ALA A 59 -15.22 5.80 -3.78
C ALA A 59 -14.43 6.70 -2.82
N ALA A 60 -13.60 6.12 -1.94
CA ALA A 60 -12.73 6.84 -1.03
C ALA A 60 -11.66 7.66 -1.79
N ILE A 61 -11.01 7.07 -2.80
CA ILE A 61 -10.04 7.77 -3.66
C ILE A 61 -10.71 8.91 -4.44
N ALA A 62 -11.93 8.71 -4.94
CA ALA A 62 -12.67 9.76 -5.64
C ALA A 62 -12.99 10.96 -4.73
N LYS A 63 -13.28 10.70 -3.44
CA LYS A 63 -13.57 11.71 -2.41
C LYS A 63 -12.30 12.25 -1.73
N GLN A 64 -11.13 11.69 -2.02
CA GLN A 64 -9.86 12.01 -1.35
C GLN A 64 -9.91 11.76 0.18
N ASP A 65 -10.63 10.71 0.58
CA ASP A 65 -10.85 10.30 1.97
C ASP A 65 -9.77 9.27 2.36
N ILE A 66 -8.70 9.74 3.03
CA ILE A 66 -7.57 8.90 3.43
C ILE A 66 -8.00 7.82 4.42
N PRO A 67 -8.72 8.11 5.53
CA PRO A 67 -9.15 7.08 6.46
C PRO A 67 -9.95 5.97 5.80
N ALA A 68 -10.95 6.31 4.99
CA ALA A 68 -11.76 5.31 4.29
C ALA A 68 -10.96 4.52 3.25
N ALA A 69 -9.96 5.14 2.60
CA ALA A 69 -9.06 4.44 1.67
C ALA A 69 -8.17 3.44 2.39
N HIS A 70 -7.63 3.79 3.56
CA HIS A 70 -6.85 2.89 4.42
C HIS A 70 -7.66 1.69 4.88
N ASP A 71 -8.85 1.90 5.43
CA ASP A 71 -9.70 0.81 5.93
C ASP A 71 -10.03 -0.19 4.81
N ALA A 72 -10.46 0.31 3.65
CA ALA A 72 -10.77 -0.53 2.51
C ALA A 72 -9.54 -1.28 1.99
N GLU A 73 -8.37 -0.66 1.96
CA GLU A 73 -7.12 -1.31 1.54
C GLU A 73 -6.72 -2.42 2.52
N GLN A 74 -6.77 -2.19 3.82
CA GLN A 74 -6.47 -3.21 4.83
C GLN A 74 -7.38 -4.44 4.69
N HIS A 75 -8.68 -4.24 4.46
CA HIS A 75 -9.61 -5.34 4.19
C HIS A 75 -9.23 -6.10 2.92
N LEU A 76 -8.91 -5.40 1.84
CA LEU A 76 -8.47 -6.00 0.57
C LEU A 76 -7.20 -6.84 0.76
N GLN A 77 -6.20 -6.35 1.49
CA GLN A 77 -4.98 -7.09 1.78
C GLN A 77 -5.26 -8.36 2.61
N LYS A 78 -6.15 -8.26 3.61
CA LYS A 78 -6.57 -9.40 4.42
C LYS A 78 -7.25 -10.47 3.57
N PHE A 79 -8.17 -10.07 2.70
CA PHE A 79 -8.88 -10.98 1.80
C PHE A 79 -7.94 -11.65 0.80
N LEU A 80 -7.06 -10.90 0.15
CA LEU A 80 -6.11 -11.43 -0.81
C LEU A 80 -5.11 -12.41 -0.18
N LYS A 81 -4.65 -12.16 1.03
CA LYS A 81 -3.80 -13.07 1.81
C LYS A 81 -4.48 -14.39 2.14
N SER A 82 -5.81 -14.45 2.17
CA SER A 82 -6.56 -15.67 2.46
C SER A 82 -6.79 -16.56 1.23
N ILE A 83 -6.59 -16.05 0.01
CA ILE A 83 -6.82 -16.80 -1.25
C ILE A 83 -6.04 -18.12 -1.30
N PRO A 84 -4.72 -18.18 -0.97
CA PRO A 84 -3.97 -19.44 -1.03
C PRO A 84 -4.59 -20.57 -0.18
N THR A 85 -5.14 -20.24 0.99
CA THR A 85 -5.84 -21.22 1.83
C THR A 85 -7.12 -21.74 1.16
N LYS A 86 -7.86 -20.86 0.47
CA LYS A 86 -9.13 -21.21 -0.20
C LYS A 86 -8.91 -21.99 -1.51
N THR A 87 -7.72 -21.91 -2.07
CA THR A 87 -7.34 -22.60 -3.32
C THR A 87 -6.49 -23.85 -3.09
N SER A 88 -6.21 -24.21 -1.83
CA SER A 88 -5.28 -25.29 -1.47
C SER A 88 -5.62 -26.67 -2.05
N ALA A 89 -6.91 -26.95 -2.31
CA ALA A 89 -7.38 -28.21 -2.89
C ALA A 89 -7.34 -28.23 -4.43
N LEU A 90 -7.01 -27.11 -5.08
CA LEU A 90 -6.93 -27.03 -6.54
C LEU A 90 -5.62 -27.65 -7.06
N GLU A 91 -5.65 -27.99 -8.34
CA GLU A 91 -4.46 -28.45 -9.06
C GLU A 91 -3.34 -27.39 -8.98
N GLU A 92 -2.08 -27.82 -8.84
CA GLU A 92 -0.95 -26.95 -8.51
C GLU A 92 -0.74 -25.81 -9.52
N SER A 93 -0.90 -26.07 -10.81
CA SER A 93 -0.74 -25.06 -11.85
C SER A 93 -1.82 -23.98 -11.79
N VAL A 94 -3.05 -24.37 -11.44
CA VAL A 94 -4.18 -23.45 -11.26
C VAL A 94 -3.95 -22.60 -10.02
N ARG A 95 -3.59 -23.24 -8.90
CA ARG A 95 -3.27 -22.55 -7.63
C ARG A 95 -2.15 -21.55 -7.81
N THR A 96 -1.02 -21.95 -8.41
CA THR A 96 0.13 -21.08 -8.64
C THR A 96 -0.26 -19.84 -9.44
N ARG A 97 -1.12 -20.00 -10.44
CA ARG A 97 -1.60 -18.90 -11.27
C ARG A 97 -2.50 -17.94 -10.49
N ILE A 98 -3.43 -18.46 -9.70
CA ILE A 98 -4.31 -17.65 -8.86
C ILE A 98 -3.51 -16.90 -7.82
N ASP A 99 -2.59 -17.56 -7.12
CA ASP A 99 -1.72 -16.95 -6.10
C ASP A 99 -0.82 -15.84 -6.71
N GLY A 100 -0.29 -16.07 -7.91
CA GLY A 100 0.48 -15.07 -8.63
C GLY A 100 -0.36 -13.81 -8.96
N GLN A 101 -1.59 -14.00 -9.42
CA GLN A 101 -2.51 -12.89 -9.71
C GLN A 101 -2.94 -12.16 -8.43
N ALA A 102 -3.23 -12.88 -7.35
CA ALA A 102 -3.57 -12.30 -6.06
C ALA A 102 -2.42 -11.43 -5.51
N LYS A 103 -1.16 -11.91 -5.62
CA LYS A 103 0.03 -11.11 -5.26
C LYS A 103 0.20 -9.86 -6.11
N ASN A 104 -0.08 -9.94 -7.41
CA ASN A 104 0.00 -8.78 -8.30
C ASN A 104 -1.08 -7.75 -7.93
N LEU A 105 -2.29 -8.20 -7.62
CA LEU A 105 -3.37 -7.31 -7.18
C LEU A 105 -3.05 -6.66 -5.83
N SER A 106 -2.49 -7.42 -4.86
CA SER A 106 -2.03 -6.88 -3.58
C SER A 106 -1.03 -5.73 -3.78
N ARG A 107 0.00 -5.91 -4.63
CA ARG A 107 0.97 -4.84 -4.92
C ARG A 107 0.34 -3.62 -5.59
N ALA A 108 -0.70 -3.82 -6.40
CA ALA A 108 -1.41 -2.70 -7.01
C ALA A 108 -2.15 -1.88 -5.94
N TYR A 109 -2.75 -2.53 -4.94
CA TYR A 109 -3.38 -1.83 -3.81
C TYR A 109 -2.36 -1.15 -2.90
N ASP A 110 -1.20 -1.77 -2.62
CA ASP A 110 -0.10 -1.09 -1.91
C ASP A 110 0.29 0.23 -2.61
N SER A 111 0.32 0.21 -3.95
CA SER A 111 0.62 1.42 -4.72
C SER A 111 -0.50 2.47 -4.65
N VAL A 112 -1.76 2.08 -4.45
CA VAL A 112 -2.87 3.00 -4.18
C VAL A 112 -2.71 3.61 -2.79
N HIS A 113 -2.43 2.77 -1.79
CA HIS A 113 -2.21 3.17 -0.41
C HIS A 113 -1.14 4.26 -0.31
N HIS A 114 0.09 3.98 -0.74
CA HIS A 114 1.18 4.96 -0.71
C HIS A 114 0.85 6.26 -1.46
N ALA A 115 0.21 6.17 -2.61
CA ALA A 115 -0.16 7.36 -3.36
C ALA A 115 -1.25 8.19 -2.66
N SER A 116 -2.17 7.57 -1.91
CA SER A 116 -3.19 8.28 -1.13
C SER A 116 -2.61 8.94 0.12
N ASP A 117 -1.67 8.29 0.80
CA ASP A 117 -0.94 8.85 1.95
C ASP A 117 -0.16 10.10 1.56
N ASP A 118 0.53 10.03 0.44
CA ASP A 118 1.24 11.15 -0.16
C ASP A 118 0.30 12.24 -0.72
N LYS A 119 -1.02 12.04 -0.66
CA LYS A 119 -2.06 12.89 -1.30
C LYS A 119 -1.84 13.07 -2.80
N ALA A 120 -1.16 12.12 -3.42
CA ALA A 120 -0.89 12.09 -4.87
C ALA A 120 -2.07 11.44 -5.63
N TRP A 121 -3.25 12.07 -5.57
CA TRP A 121 -4.53 11.51 -6.00
C TRP A 121 -4.57 11.04 -7.45
N ASP A 122 -3.86 11.70 -8.36
CA ASP A 122 -3.79 11.26 -9.76
C ASP A 122 -2.97 9.97 -9.89
N LYS A 123 -1.93 9.80 -9.06
CA LYS A 123 -1.17 8.54 -8.96
C LYS A 123 -2.04 7.45 -8.35
N ALA A 124 -2.78 7.76 -7.29
CA ALA A 124 -3.71 6.82 -6.65
C ALA A 124 -4.77 6.32 -7.64
N LYS A 125 -5.41 7.20 -8.42
CA LYS A 125 -6.36 6.84 -9.49
C LYS A 125 -5.71 5.96 -10.57
N THR A 126 -4.47 6.29 -10.96
CA THR A 126 -3.73 5.49 -11.95
C THR A 126 -3.41 4.10 -11.43
N SER A 127 -3.01 3.97 -10.16
CA SER A 127 -2.74 2.68 -9.50
C SER A 127 -4.02 1.87 -9.32
N LEU A 128 -5.13 2.53 -8.96
CA LEU A 128 -6.45 1.89 -8.87
C LEU A 128 -6.89 1.28 -10.22
N LYS A 129 -6.70 1.99 -11.31
CA LYS A 129 -6.97 1.48 -12.67
C LYS A 129 -6.11 0.25 -13.02
N LYS A 130 -4.86 0.19 -12.54
CA LYS A 130 -4.02 -1.01 -12.67
C LYS A 130 -4.56 -2.17 -11.84
N ALA A 131 -5.04 -1.88 -10.62
CA ALA A 131 -5.69 -2.87 -9.77
C ALA A 131 -6.94 -3.46 -10.44
N GLU A 132 -7.79 -2.64 -11.08
CA GLU A 132 -8.94 -3.11 -11.87
C GLU A 132 -8.54 -4.10 -12.97
N GLY A 133 -7.45 -3.84 -13.68
CA GLY A 133 -6.89 -4.76 -14.67
C GLY A 133 -6.49 -6.10 -14.06
N SER A 134 -5.80 -6.08 -12.92
CA SER A 134 -5.40 -7.28 -12.17
C SER A 134 -6.60 -8.03 -11.60
N MET A 135 -7.65 -7.33 -11.13
CA MET A 135 -8.91 -7.93 -10.69
C MET A 135 -9.58 -8.72 -11.81
N LYS A 136 -9.69 -8.16 -13.01
CA LYS A 136 -10.29 -8.84 -14.16
C LYS A 136 -9.57 -10.15 -14.50
N LEU A 137 -8.23 -10.14 -14.42
CA LEU A 137 -7.43 -11.35 -14.65
C LEU A 137 -7.69 -12.41 -13.56
N LEU A 138 -7.71 -12.00 -12.30
CA LEU A 138 -7.97 -12.90 -11.18
C LEU A 138 -9.42 -13.45 -11.22
N ALA A 139 -10.41 -12.59 -11.48
CA ALA A 139 -11.82 -13.00 -11.67
C ALA A 139 -11.97 -14.08 -12.74
N THR A 140 -11.27 -13.90 -13.87
CA THR A 140 -11.27 -14.89 -14.97
C THR A 140 -10.69 -16.24 -14.57
N GLN A 141 -9.73 -16.28 -13.62
CA GLN A 141 -9.21 -17.54 -13.11
C GLN A 141 -10.19 -18.18 -12.10
N ILE A 142 -10.75 -17.37 -11.19
CA ILE A 142 -11.70 -17.85 -10.17
C ILE A 142 -12.99 -18.38 -10.81
N SER A 143 -13.48 -17.76 -11.88
CA SER A 143 -14.71 -18.19 -12.56
C SER A 143 -14.61 -19.53 -13.29
N LYS A 144 -13.39 -20.11 -13.40
CA LYS A 144 -13.14 -21.41 -14.08
C LYS A 144 -13.10 -22.59 -13.12
N ILE A 145 -13.23 -22.34 -11.83
CA ILE A 145 -13.17 -23.32 -10.75
C ILE A 145 -14.50 -23.42 -10.00
#